data_806348550cb70874748a777ef4ade809
#
_entry.id   806348550cb70874748a777ef4ade809
#
_cell.length_a   1.000
_cell.length_b   1.000
_cell.length_c   1.000
_cell.angle_alpha   90.00
_cell.angle_beta   90.00
_cell.angle_gamma   90.00
#
_symmetry.space_group_name_H-M   'P 1'
#
loop_
_entity.id
_entity.type
_entity.pdbx_description
1 polymer ?
#
loop_
_entity_poly.entity_id
_entity_poly.type
_entity_poly.pdbx_seq_one_letter_code
_entity_poly.pdbx_strand_id
1 'polypeptide(L)'
;MVLGEYDVAVIGGGHAGCEAALAAARLGMKTVMFSISLDAIGNLPCNPSIGGTAKGHLVRELDALGGEMGKAADASFIQSKMLNKGKGPAVHSLRAQIDRKKYHVEMKKRVENQENLQVKQAEIVNVITDEDNNVTEVVTHTGVEYKVKAVIIASGTYLKGKVLIGSYSRESGPDGMFPANELSENLRRLGIELKRFKTGTPARVHADTLDYSKMELEEGDEKIVPFSFETENVGKNLVPCYLVYTNEKTHQIIHDNLGRSAMYGGMVEGIGPRYCPSIEDKVVRFSEKPRHQLFMEPMGLDTKEVYAQGFSTSMPEDVQLEMYRSVEGLENVEIMRPAYAIEYDCCDPTQLYATLEFKNVHGLYGAGQFNGTSGYEEAASQGLIAGINAALKLKNEEPLTLKRSDGYIGTLIDDLITKGTNEPYRMMTSRSEYRLLLRQDNADERLTPFGYKIGLISEERYKKFLEKMDMIENEIKRVTSVIVPPKDANPLLEQYNSTAVKTGIRLSDMIKRPELDYEKLAPVDHNRLTLPDAVCEQVEIKLKYDGYIKRQIAQVEQFKKMEEKLLPENQDYSDIHGLRLEARQKLNKIQPKSLGQASRISGVSPSDMSVLIVWLESQKR
;
A
#
# COMPACT_ATOMS: atom_id res chain seq x y z
N MET A 1 -25.63 -18.42 -21.27
CA MET A 1 -26.52 -17.29 -21.66
C MET A 1 -25.79 -15.99 -21.45
N VAL A 2 -25.54 -15.23 -22.53
CA VAL A 2 -24.84 -13.94 -22.45
C VAL A 2 -25.83 -12.86 -21.98
N LEU A 3 -25.55 -12.20 -20.83
CA LEU A 3 -26.40 -11.16 -20.24
C LEU A 3 -25.83 -9.73 -20.41
N GLY A 4 -24.64 -9.59 -20.93
CA GLY A 4 -24.04 -8.27 -21.11
C GLY A 4 -22.70 -8.30 -21.81
N GLU A 5 -22.31 -7.11 -22.26
CA GLU A 5 -21.02 -6.87 -22.90
C GLU A 5 -20.37 -5.63 -22.27
N TYR A 6 -19.12 -5.77 -21.87
CA TYR A 6 -18.33 -4.74 -21.19
C TYR A 6 -16.91 -4.71 -21.79
N ASP A 7 -16.23 -3.59 -21.58
CA ASP A 7 -14.82 -3.49 -21.94
C ASP A 7 -13.94 -4.14 -20.86
N VAL A 8 -14.24 -3.86 -19.59
CA VAL A 8 -13.45 -4.35 -18.44
C VAL A 8 -14.35 -5.04 -17.43
N ALA A 9 -13.97 -6.23 -16.99
CA ALA A 9 -14.55 -6.89 -15.82
C ALA A 9 -13.54 -6.89 -14.66
N VAL A 10 -14.00 -6.52 -13.46
CA VAL A 10 -13.22 -6.56 -12.23
C VAL A 10 -13.80 -7.62 -11.31
N ILE A 11 -12.98 -8.58 -10.89
CA ILE A 11 -13.37 -9.70 -10.03
C ILE A 11 -12.92 -9.44 -8.60
N GLY A 12 -13.85 -9.01 -7.76
CA GLY A 12 -13.63 -8.67 -6.35
C GLY A 12 -13.89 -7.20 -6.06
N GLY A 13 -14.65 -6.92 -4.99
CA GLY A 13 -15.04 -5.58 -4.52
C GLY A 13 -14.17 -5.05 -3.36
N GLY A 14 -12.97 -5.60 -3.14
CA GLY A 14 -12.00 -5.08 -2.16
C GLY A 14 -11.29 -3.82 -2.64
N HIS A 15 -10.27 -3.37 -1.91
CA HIS A 15 -9.56 -2.12 -2.22
C HIS A 15 -8.97 -2.10 -3.64
N ALA A 16 -8.35 -3.21 -4.07
CA ALA A 16 -7.83 -3.31 -5.43
C ALA A 16 -8.96 -3.24 -6.48
N GLY A 17 -10.06 -3.95 -6.24
CA GLY A 17 -11.19 -3.96 -7.19
C GLY A 17 -11.88 -2.61 -7.30
N CYS A 18 -12.11 -1.91 -6.19
CA CYS A 18 -12.70 -0.57 -6.20
C CYS A 18 -11.83 0.42 -7.01
N GLU A 19 -10.53 0.48 -6.74
CA GLU A 19 -9.63 1.39 -7.47
C GLU A 19 -9.51 1.03 -8.95
N ALA A 20 -9.43 -0.28 -9.28
CA ALA A 20 -9.37 -0.73 -10.67
C ALA A 20 -10.64 -0.38 -11.45
N ALA A 21 -11.81 -0.63 -10.85
CA ALA A 21 -13.10 -0.37 -11.49
C ALA A 21 -13.35 1.13 -11.71
N LEU A 22 -13.04 1.95 -10.69
CA LEU A 22 -13.17 3.40 -10.78
C LEU A 22 -12.22 3.98 -11.83
N ALA A 23 -10.96 3.53 -11.87
CA ALA A 23 -9.99 4.00 -12.85
C ALA A 23 -10.41 3.66 -14.29
N ALA A 24 -10.78 2.40 -14.56
CA ALA A 24 -11.21 1.97 -15.88
C ALA A 24 -12.47 2.73 -16.35
N ALA A 25 -13.47 2.88 -15.48
CA ALA A 25 -14.71 3.59 -15.78
C ALA A 25 -14.48 5.09 -16.06
N ARG A 26 -13.64 5.76 -15.25
CA ARG A 26 -13.28 7.18 -15.44
C ARG A 26 -12.51 7.43 -16.73
N LEU A 27 -11.75 6.44 -17.16
CA LEU A 27 -11.06 6.46 -18.46
C LEU A 27 -11.99 6.09 -19.63
N GLY A 28 -13.30 6.00 -19.40
CA GLY A 28 -14.34 5.82 -20.44
C GLY A 28 -14.61 4.37 -20.81
N MET A 29 -14.09 3.38 -20.07
CA MET A 29 -14.38 1.97 -20.33
C MET A 29 -15.71 1.58 -19.71
N LYS A 30 -16.56 0.89 -20.48
CA LYS A 30 -17.76 0.25 -19.94
C LYS A 30 -17.33 -0.90 -19.02
N THR A 31 -17.43 -0.67 -17.72
CA THR A 31 -16.84 -1.53 -16.69
C THR A 31 -17.91 -2.23 -15.87
N VAL A 32 -17.68 -3.49 -15.52
CA VAL A 32 -18.48 -4.22 -14.53
C VAL A 32 -17.56 -4.71 -13.39
N MET A 33 -17.98 -4.48 -12.15
CA MET A 33 -17.33 -5.03 -10.96
C MET A 33 -18.20 -6.11 -10.33
N PHE A 34 -17.66 -7.30 -10.20
CA PHE A 34 -18.30 -8.44 -9.53
C PHE A 34 -17.80 -8.57 -8.10
N SER A 35 -18.72 -8.67 -7.16
CA SER A 35 -18.42 -8.96 -5.76
C SER A 35 -19.30 -10.12 -5.29
N ILE A 36 -18.75 -10.99 -4.45
CA ILE A 36 -19.55 -12.07 -3.82
C ILE A 36 -20.59 -11.53 -2.83
N SER A 37 -20.37 -10.31 -2.32
CA SER A 37 -21.34 -9.58 -1.49
C SER A 37 -21.18 -8.08 -1.73
N LEU A 38 -22.28 -7.40 -2.03
CA LEU A 38 -22.32 -5.94 -2.15
C LEU A 38 -22.13 -5.23 -0.80
N ASP A 39 -22.36 -5.93 0.31
CA ASP A 39 -22.16 -5.42 1.66
C ASP A 39 -20.70 -5.62 2.16
N ALA A 40 -19.82 -6.08 1.27
CA ALA A 40 -18.38 -6.24 1.53
C ALA A 40 -17.50 -5.37 0.63
N ILE A 41 -18.08 -4.44 -0.14
CA ILE A 41 -17.31 -3.49 -0.97
C ILE A 41 -16.44 -2.61 -0.08
N GLY A 42 -15.14 -2.53 -0.38
CA GLY A 42 -14.19 -1.76 0.43
C GLY A 42 -14.06 -2.25 1.87
N ASN A 43 -14.35 -3.53 2.14
CA ASN A 43 -14.30 -4.09 3.49
C ASN A 43 -12.88 -4.03 4.10
N LEU A 44 -12.82 -3.78 5.41
CA LEU A 44 -11.61 -3.79 6.23
C LEU A 44 -11.66 -5.01 7.18
N PRO A 45 -11.43 -6.25 6.69
CA PRO A 45 -11.64 -7.47 7.50
C PRO A 45 -10.54 -7.69 8.55
N CYS A 46 -9.40 -7.06 8.41
CA CYS A 46 -8.31 -7.06 9.38
C CYS A 46 -8.37 -5.78 10.24
N ASN A 47 -7.31 -4.98 10.28
CA ASN A 47 -7.27 -3.75 11.07
C ASN A 47 -8.16 -2.65 10.46
N PRO A 48 -8.91 -1.90 11.29
CA PRO A 48 -9.72 -0.77 10.82
C PRO A 48 -8.87 0.50 10.71
N SER A 49 -7.80 0.46 9.93
CA SER A 49 -6.90 1.58 9.75
C SER A 49 -6.33 1.65 8.34
N ILE A 50 -6.10 2.86 7.85
CA ILE A 50 -5.46 3.17 6.58
C ILE A 50 -4.17 3.93 6.85
N GLY A 51 -3.12 3.62 6.10
CA GLY A 51 -1.82 4.26 6.24
C GLY A 51 -0.90 3.56 7.25
N GLY A 52 0.06 4.32 7.77
CA GLY A 52 1.18 3.81 8.56
C GLY A 52 2.50 3.87 7.80
N THR A 53 3.59 3.39 8.40
CA THR A 53 4.94 3.50 7.82
C THR A 53 5.01 2.89 6.41
N ALA A 54 5.44 3.67 5.44
CA ALA A 54 5.42 3.43 4.00
C ALA A 54 4.03 3.34 3.36
N LYS A 55 2.99 3.00 4.11
CA LYS A 55 1.62 2.85 3.60
C LYS A 55 0.95 4.19 3.39
N GLY A 56 1.17 5.16 4.29
CA GLY A 56 0.74 6.54 4.07
C GLY A 56 1.30 7.14 2.78
N HIS A 57 2.52 6.74 2.39
CA HIS A 57 3.12 7.11 1.10
C HIS A 57 2.30 6.57 -0.07
N LEU A 58 1.94 5.27 -0.02
CA LEU A 58 1.13 4.63 -1.07
C LEU A 58 -0.24 5.31 -1.23
N VAL A 59 -0.92 5.64 -0.11
CA VAL A 59 -2.23 6.33 -0.17
C VAL A 59 -2.12 7.72 -0.79
N ARG A 60 -1.08 8.49 -0.42
CA ARG A 60 -0.83 9.81 -0.99
C ARG A 60 -0.46 9.74 -2.47
N GLU A 61 0.33 8.75 -2.87
CA GLU A 61 0.68 8.51 -4.28
C GLU A 61 -0.53 8.08 -5.10
N LEU A 62 -1.36 7.20 -4.53
CA LEU A 62 -2.62 6.76 -5.14
C LEU A 62 -3.58 7.95 -5.35
N ASP A 63 -3.74 8.80 -4.35
CA ASP A 63 -4.55 10.02 -4.46
C ASP A 63 -3.99 10.97 -5.51
N ALA A 64 -2.67 11.17 -5.54
CA ALA A 64 -2.01 12.04 -6.53
C ALA A 64 -2.23 11.58 -7.98
N LEU A 65 -2.44 10.28 -8.21
CA LEU A 65 -2.79 9.70 -9.51
C LEU A 65 -4.29 9.76 -9.82
N GLY A 66 -5.15 10.11 -8.86
CA GLY A 66 -6.61 10.16 -9.03
C GLY A 66 -7.37 8.99 -8.40
N GLY A 67 -6.76 8.21 -7.50
CA GLY A 67 -7.43 7.17 -6.72
C GLY A 67 -8.34 7.71 -5.62
N GLU A 68 -9.09 6.82 -4.97
CA GLU A 68 -10.18 7.17 -4.05
C GLU A 68 -9.93 6.83 -2.59
N MET A 69 -9.03 5.91 -2.28
CA MET A 69 -8.79 5.45 -0.90
C MET A 69 -8.48 6.60 0.06
N GLY A 70 -7.69 7.60 -0.35
CA GLY A 70 -7.36 8.77 0.46
C GLY A 70 -8.60 9.58 0.83
N LYS A 71 -9.46 9.87 -0.14
CA LYS A 71 -10.72 10.61 0.06
C LYS A 71 -11.70 9.85 0.95
N ALA A 72 -11.82 8.52 0.76
CA ALA A 72 -12.69 7.68 1.58
C ALA A 72 -12.17 7.59 3.02
N ALA A 73 -10.85 7.52 3.21
CA ALA A 73 -10.22 7.55 4.53
C ALA A 73 -10.48 8.89 5.24
N ASP A 74 -10.29 10.02 4.55
CA ASP A 74 -10.56 11.36 5.11
C ASP A 74 -12.03 11.55 5.50
N ALA A 75 -12.97 10.93 4.77
CA ALA A 75 -14.40 11.00 5.06
C ALA A 75 -14.84 10.10 6.24
N SER A 76 -14.03 9.12 6.62
CA SER A 76 -14.43 8.06 7.57
C SER A 76 -13.49 7.84 8.74
N PHE A 77 -12.41 8.62 8.87
CA PHE A 77 -11.51 8.46 10.00
C PHE A 77 -12.17 8.88 11.32
N ILE A 78 -11.73 8.25 12.41
CA ILE A 78 -12.12 8.57 13.79
C ILE A 78 -10.92 9.02 14.62
N GLN A 79 -9.69 8.71 14.17
CA GLN A 79 -8.45 9.25 14.71
C GLN A 79 -7.40 9.32 13.59
N SER A 80 -6.60 10.39 13.57
CA SER A 80 -5.48 10.56 12.64
C SER A 80 -4.21 10.94 13.39
N LYS A 81 -3.08 10.35 12.94
CA LYS A 81 -1.76 10.58 13.55
C LYS A 81 -0.67 10.51 12.48
N MET A 82 0.28 11.43 12.57
CA MET A 82 1.53 11.37 11.80
C MET A 82 2.57 10.55 12.56
N LEU A 83 2.95 9.41 12.01
CA LEU A 83 4.00 8.55 12.58
C LEU A 83 5.39 9.05 12.20
N ASN A 84 6.38 8.71 13.03
CA ASN A 84 7.82 9.00 12.81
C ASN A 84 8.18 10.49 12.75
N LYS A 85 7.42 11.40 13.34
CA LYS A 85 7.72 12.85 13.37
C LYS A 85 9.17 13.18 13.79
N GLY A 86 9.70 12.43 14.76
CA GLY A 86 11.08 12.62 15.25
C GLY A 86 12.19 12.08 14.33
N LYS A 87 11.84 11.44 13.20
CA LYS A 87 12.83 10.79 12.30
C LYS A 87 13.05 11.55 10.97
N GLY A 88 12.40 12.69 10.79
CA GLY A 88 12.49 13.52 9.60
C GLY A 88 11.52 13.11 8.47
N PRO A 89 11.35 14.01 7.45
CA PRO A 89 10.27 13.96 6.47
C PRO A 89 10.31 12.73 5.55
N ALA A 90 11.47 12.13 5.35
CA ALA A 90 11.63 10.93 4.51
C ALA A 90 10.85 9.70 4.99
N VAL A 91 10.41 9.68 6.25
CA VAL A 91 9.69 8.56 6.86
C VAL A 91 8.43 8.99 7.62
N HIS A 92 8.08 10.27 7.59
CA HIS A 92 6.78 10.73 8.07
C HIS A 92 5.68 9.95 7.38
N SER A 93 4.73 9.42 8.12
CA SER A 93 3.72 8.53 7.57
C SER A 93 2.38 8.76 8.25
N LEU A 94 1.39 9.18 7.47
CA LEU A 94 0.02 9.30 7.95
C LEU A 94 -0.55 7.93 8.29
N ARG A 95 -1.31 7.87 9.39
CA ARG A 95 -2.12 6.74 9.78
C ARG A 95 -3.45 7.24 10.34
N ALA A 96 -4.54 6.73 9.81
CA ALA A 96 -5.87 7.00 10.31
C ALA A 96 -6.53 5.72 10.81
N GLN A 97 -7.11 5.80 12.00
CA GLN A 97 -8.09 4.85 12.49
C GLN A 97 -9.41 5.14 11.81
N ILE A 98 -10.05 4.14 11.25
CA ILE A 98 -11.20 4.27 10.37
C ILE A 98 -12.45 3.69 11.03
N ASP A 99 -13.57 4.38 10.92
CA ASP A 99 -14.87 3.76 11.12
C ASP A 99 -15.14 2.80 9.96
N ARG A 100 -15.08 1.49 10.26
CA ARG A 100 -15.16 0.43 9.25
C ARG A 100 -16.43 0.48 8.44
N LYS A 101 -17.58 0.72 9.08
CA LYS A 101 -18.88 0.77 8.40
C LYS A 101 -19.01 2.03 7.55
N LYS A 102 -18.58 3.17 8.07
CA LYS A 102 -18.62 4.43 7.35
C LYS A 102 -17.73 4.38 6.10
N TYR A 103 -16.53 3.79 6.20
CA TYR A 103 -15.65 3.60 5.05
C TYR A 103 -16.27 2.71 3.97
N HIS A 104 -16.88 1.59 4.36
CA HIS A 104 -17.63 0.73 3.43
C HIS A 104 -18.72 1.51 2.71
N VAL A 105 -19.55 2.27 3.44
CA VAL A 105 -20.63 3.07 2.86
C VAL A 105 -20.08 4.11 1.87
N GLU A 106 -19.00 4.80 2.24
CA GLU A 106 -18.33 5.78 1.36
C GLU A 106 -17.78 5.13 0.09
N MET A 107 -17.10 3.99 0.18
CA MET A 107 -16.57 3.29 -0.99
C MET A 107 -17.70 2.72 -1.87
N LYS A 108 -18.71 2.10 -1.27
CA LYS A 108 -19.88 1.58 -1.99
C LYS A 108 -20.58 2.70 -2.77
N LYS A 109 -20.84 3.84 -2.12
CA LYS A 109 -21.42 5.01 -2.76
C LYS A 109 -20.61 5.50 -3.96
N ARG A 110 -19.26 5.51 -3.86
CA ARG A 110 -18.38 5.95 -4.94
C ARG A 110 -18.46 5.02 -6.16
N VAL A 111 -18.42 3.70 -5.95
CA VAL A 111 -18.49 2.75 -7.06
C VAL A 111 -19.87 2.63 -7.67
N GLU A 112 -20.94 2.75 -6.87
CA GLU A 112 -22.33 2.67 -7.38
C GLU A 112 -22.75 3.93 -8.16
N ASN A 113 -22.19 5.10 -7.86
CA ASN A 113 -22.51 6.36 -8.56
C ASN A 113 -21.52 6.69 -9.69
N GLN A 114 -20.50 5.85 -9.93
CA GLN A 114 -19.55 6.11 -11.00
C GLN A 114 -20.18 5.82 -12.37
N GLU A 115 -20.18 6.81 -13.25
CA GLU A 115 -20.55 6.62 -14.66
C GLU A 115 -19.69 5.53 -15.30
N ASN A 116 -20.23 4.80 -16.26
CA ASN A 116 -19.61 3.68 -16.96
C ASN A 116 -19.27 2.48 -16.07
N LEU A 117 -19.69 2.45 -14.79
CA LEU A 117 -19.47 1.35 -13.87
C LEU A 117 -20.78 0.70 -13.45
N GLN A 118 -20.88 -0.62 -13.62
CA GLN A 118 -21.93 -1.42 -13.04
C GLN A 118 -21.37 -2.33 -11.97
N VAL A 119 -22.06 -2.45 -10.84
CA VAL A 119 -21.70 -3.33 -9.73
C VAL A 119 -22.69 -4.49 -9.67
N LYS A 120 -22.20 -5.73 -9.61
CA LYS A 120 -23.04 -6.93 -9.60
C LYS A 120 -22.59 -7.89 -8.49
N GLN A 121 -23.58 -8.46 -7.79
CA GLN A 121 -23.30 -9.56 -6.87
C GLN A 121 -23.26 -10.87 -7.65
N ALA A 122 -22.08 -11.42 -7.81
CA ALA A 122 -21.84 -12.73 -8.38
C ALA A 122 -20.44 -13.25 -8.04
N GLU A 123 -20.29 -14.57 -7.92
CA GLU A 123 -18.99 -15.22 -7.95
C GLU A 123 -18.64 -15.54 -9.41
N ILE A 124 -17.45 -15.14 -9.85
CA ILE A 124 -16.90 -15.55 -11.14
C ILE A 124 -16.11 -16.84 -10.95
N VAL A 125 -16.46 -17.84 -11.74
CA VAL A 125 -15.86 -19.19 -11.67
C VAL A 125 -14.94 -19.48 -12.85
N ASN A 126 -15.16 -18.84 -14.01
CA ASN A 126 -14.31 -19.02 -15.18
C ASN A 126 -14.02 -17.69 -15.88
N VAL A 127 -12.79 -17.58 -16.38
CA VAL A 127 -12.35 -16.65 -17.41
C VAL A 127 -12.11 -17.45 -18.68
N ILE A 128 -12.68 -17.06 -19.79
CA ILE A 128 -12.57 -17.75 -21.09
C ILE A 128 -11.66 -16.93 -22.00
N THR A 129 -10.82 -17.63 -22.76
CA THR A 129 -9.92 -17.06 -23.76
C THR A 129 -10.20 -17.66 -25.13
N ASP A 130 -9.83 -16.95 -26.19
CA ASP A 130 -9.76 -17.46 -27.54
C ASP A 130 -8.49 -18.30 -27.81
N GLU A 131 -8.30 -18.74 -29.04
CA GLU A 131 -7.15 -19.54 -29.48
C GLU A 131 -5.81 -18.80 -29.37
N ASP A 132 -5.84 -17.45 -29.42
CA ASP A 132 -4.68 -16.56 -29.26
C ASP A 132 -4.43 -16.14 -27.80
N ASN A 133 -5.13 -16.79 -26.84
CA ASN A 133 -5.09 -16.46 -25.40
C ASN A 133 -5.58 -15.03 -25.04
N ASN A 134 -6.41 -14.40 -25.87
CA ASN A 134 -7.07 -13.15 -25.49
C ASN A 134 -8.31 -13.46 -24.65
N VAL A 135 -8.52 -12.72 -23.58
CA VAL A 135 -9.75 -12.81 -22.76
C VAL A 135 -10.97 -12.42 -23.60
N THR A 136 -12.02 -13.23 -23.56
CA THR A 136 -13.28 -13.00 -24.30
C THR A 136 -14.50 -12.92 -23.41
N GLU A 137 -14.54 -13.70 -22.31
CA GLU A 137 -15.74 -13.83 -21.47
C GLU A 137 -15.36 -14.12 -20.02
N VAL A 138 -16.30 -13.79 -19.10
CA VAL A 138 -16.32 -14.30 -17.73
C VAL A 138 -17.63 -15.01 -17.45
N VAL A 139 -17.58 -16.08 -16.64
CA VAL A 139 -18.73 -16.92 -16.31
C VAL A 139 -18.96 -16.92 -14.81
N THR A 140 -20.21 -16.69 -14.41
CA THR A 140 -20.63 -16.74 -13.01
C THR A 140 -20.92 -18.18 -12.56
N HIS A 141 -20.96 -18.40 -11.25
CA HIS A 141 -21.37 -19.68 -10.64
C HIS A 141 -22.77 -20.16 -11.03
N THR A 142 -23.64 -19.26 -11.52
CA THR A 142 -24.98 -19.58 -12.03
C THR A 142 -24.99 -19.89 -13.53
N GLY A 143 -23.82 -19.92 -14.19
CA GLY A 143 -23.68 -20.21 -15.62
C GLY A 143 -24.00 -19.01 -16.54
N VAL A 144 -24.11 -17.82 -16.00
CA VAL A 144 -24.30 -16.59 -16.80
C VAL A 144 -22.94 -16.13 -17.34
N GLU A 145 -22.93 -15.77 -18.61
CA GLU A 145 -21.75 -15.32 -19.36
C GLU A 145 -21.83 -13.79 -19.60
N TYR A 146 -20.68 -13.14 -19.48
CA TYR A 146 -20.49 -11.75 -19.84
C TYR A 146 -19.31 -11.63 -20.79
N LYS A 147 -19.52 -11.05 -21.97
CA LYS A 147 -18.45 -10.71 -22.90
C LYS A 147 -17.62 -9.58 -22.36
N VAL A 148 -16.28 -9.73 -22.40
CA VAL A 148 -15.34 -8.74 -21.89
C VAL A 148 -14.07 -8.74 -22.75
N LYS A 149 -13.36 -7.60 -22.78
CA LYS A 149 -12.09 -7.46 -23.49
C LYS A 149 -10.89 -7.49 -22.52
N ALA A 150 -11.13 -7.19 -21.25
CA ALA A 150 -10.12 -7.28 -20.21
C ALA A 150 -10.74 -7.73 -18.88
N VAL A 151 -9.96 -8.47 -18.08
CA VAL A 151 -10.34 -8.95 -16.75
C VAL A 151 -9.26 -8.57 -15.74
N ILE A 152 -9.66 -8.02 -14.60
CA ILE A 152 -8.77 -7.70 -13.48
C ILE A 152 -9.15 -8.57 -12.30
N ILE A 153 -8.24 -9.45 -11.85
CA ILE A 153 -8.45 -10.33 -10.69
C ILE A 153 -7.99 -9.61 -9.43
N ALA A 154 -8.95 -9.32 -8.54
CA ALA A 154 -8.76 -8.64 -7.27
C ALA A 154 -9.39 -9.45 -6.12
N SER A 155 -9.19 -10.77 -6.12
CA SER A 155 -9.87 -11.76 -5.28
C SER A 155 -9.53 -11.68 -3.77
N GLY A 156 -8.52 -10.93 -3.38
CA GLY A 156 -8.11 -10.76 -1.98
C GLY A 156 -7.78 -12.12 -1.33
N THR A 157 -8.36 -12.36 -0.15
CA THR A 157 -8.20 -13.61 0.63
C THR A 157 -9.33 -14.63 0.39
N TYR A 158 -10.17 -14.40 -0.62
CA TYR A 158 -11.34 -15.26 -0.89
C TYR A 158 -11.02 -16.46 -1.79
N LEU A 159 -9.96 -16.36 -2.62
CA LEU A 159 -9.61 -17.41 -3.58
C LEU A 159 -9.12 -18.66 -2.86
N LYS A 160 -9.93 -19.75 -2.89
CA LYS A 160 -9.78 -20.94 -2.03
C LYS A 160 -9.54 -20.59 -0.56
N GLY A 161 -10.29 -19.61 -0.06
CA GLY A 161 -10.20 -19.14 1.32
C GLY A 161 -10.50 -20.25 2.32
N LYS A 162 -9.63 -20.40 3.35
CA LYS A 162 -9.79 -21.38 4.42
C LYS A 162 -9.43 -20.76 5.76
N VAL A 163 -10.39 -20.68 6.66
CA VAL A 163 -10.23 -20.15 8.02
C VAL A 163 -9.83 -21.27 8.96
N LEU A 164 -8.87 -20.98 9.87
CA LEU A 164 -8.31 -21.93 10.83
C LEU A 164 -8.28 -21.31 12.23
N ILE A 165 -8.79 -22.05 13.23
CA ILE A 165 -8.78 -21.71 14.66
C ILE A 165 -8.47 -22.99 15.45
N GLY A 166 -7.27 -23.11 16.03
CA GLY A 166 -6.83 -24.36 16.64
C GLY A 166 -6.96 -25.55 15.67
N SER A 167 -7.69 -26.58 16.06
CA SER A 167 -7.99 -27.77 15.24
C SER A 167 -9.19 -27.58 14.29
N TYR A 168 -9.90 -26.45 14.38
CA TYR A 168 -11.03 -26.16 13.49
C TYR A 168 -10.55 -25.58 12.17
N SER A 169 -11.12 -26.09 11.07
CA SER A 169 -10.91 -25.51 9.74
C SER A 169 -12.20 -25.48 8.94
N ARG A 170 -12.39 -24.41 8.17
CA ARG A 170 -13.56 -24.26 7.30
C ARG A 170 -13.18 -23.49 6.05
N GLU A 171 -13.68 -23.94 4.89
CA GLU A 171 -13.67 -23.14 3.67
C GLU A 171 -14.53 -21.90 3.86
N SER A 172 -13.90 -20.73 3.89
CA SER A 172 -14.54 -19.46 4.16
C SER A 172 -13.62 -18.32 3.74
N GLY A 173 -14.22 -17.20 3.30
CA GLY A 173 -13.58 -15.90 3.28
C GLY A 173 -13.61 -15.23 4.66
N PRO A 174 -13.08 -14.01 4.78
CA PRO A 174 -13.20 -13.17 5.98
C PRO A 174 -14.66 -12.92 6.37
N ASP A 175 -14.89 -12.68 7.67
CA ASP A 175 -16.21 -12.34 8.22
C ASP A 175 -17.31 -13.40 7.95
N GLY A 176 -16.93 -14.66 7.72
CA GLY A 176 -17.86 -15.77 7.47
C GLY A 176 -18.46 -15.80 6.05
N MET A 177 -17.94 -14.99 5.14
CA MET A 177 -18.39 -14.98 3.75
C MET A 177 -17.91 -16.21 2.97
N PHE A 178 -18.56 -16.50 1.84
CA PHE A 178 -18.20 -17.63 0.99
C PHE A 178 -16.81 -17.45 0.37
N PRO A 179 -16.02 -18.53 0.23
CA PRO A 179 -14.79 -18.53 -0.55
C PRO A 179 -15.11 -18.65 -2.04
N ALA A 180 -14.20 -18.23 -2.91
CA ALA A 180 -14.23 -18.47 -4.34
C ALA A 180 -13.35 -19.69 -4.65
N ASN A 181 -13.94 -20.87 -4.86
CA ASN A 181 -13.19 -22.11 -4.96
C ASN A 181 -12.85 -22.53 -6.39
N GLU A 182 -13.74 -22.27 -7.35
CA GLU A 182 -13.61 -22.81 -8.72
C GLU A 182 -12.64 -22.02 -9.58
N LEU A 183 -12.53 -20.70 -9.37
CA LEU A 183 -11.68 -19.82 -10.20
C LEU A 183 -10.20 -20.23 -10.17
N SER A 184 -9.70 -20.77 -9.05
CA SER A 184 -8.30 -21.25 -8.97
C SER A 184 -7.98 -22.32 -10.00
N GLU A 185 -8.88 -23.27 -10.22
CA GLU A 185 -8.67 -24.35 -11.19
C GLU A 185 -8.73 -23.83 -12.63
N ASN A 186 -9.61 -22.87 -12.89
CA ASN A 186 -9.67 -22.19 -14.18
C ASN A 186 -8.35 -21.45 -14.47
N LEU A 187 -7.82 -20.68 -13.49
CA LEU A 187 -6.56 -19.96 -13.64
C LEU A 187 -5.37 -20.90 -13.91
N ARG A 188 -5.31 -22.06 -13.22
CA ARG A 188 -4.28 -23.07 -13.50
C ARG A 188 -4.38 -23.62 -14.92
N ARG A 189 -5.61 -23.85 -15.43
CA ARG A 189 -5.83 -24.27 -16.83
C ARG A 189 -5.38 -23.23 -17.84
N LEU A 190 -5.48 -21.94 -17.49
CA LEU A 190 -4.93 -20.83 -18.28
C LEU A 190 -3.40 -20.67 -18.15
N GLY A 191 -2.73 -21.58 -17.43
CA GLY A 191 -1.27 -21.56 -17.27
C GLY A 191 -0.78 -20.60 -16.18
N ILE A 192 -1.65 -20.11 -15.30
CA ILE A 192 -1.26 -19.23 -14.20
C ILE A 192 -0.74 -20.07 -13.02
N GLU A 193 0.52 -19.85 -12.65
CA GLU A 193 1.15 -20.46 -11.48
C GLU A 193 0.59 -19.83 -10.20
N LEU A 194 -0.05 -20.64 -9.35
CA LEU A 194 -0.61 -20.21 -8.08
C LEU A 194 0.22 -20.72 -6.90
N LYS A 195 0.29 -19.90 -5.85
CA LYS A 195 0.92 -20.19 -4.56
C LYS A 195 -0.14 -20.11 -3.45
N ARG A 196 0.18 -20.69 -2.29
CA ARG A 196 -0.68 -20.63 -1.12
C ARG A 196 -0.05 -19.75 -0.06
N PHE A 197 -0.74 -18.67 0.33
CA PHE A 197 -0.32 -17.78 1.40
C PHE A 197 -1.30 -17.83 2.57
N LYS A 198 -0.83 -17.37 3.71
CA LYS A 198 -1.60 -17.26 4.96
C LYS A 198 -1.48 -15.85 5.50
N THR A 199 -2.57 -15.34 6.05
CA THR A 199 -2.58 -14.17 6.93
C THR A 199 -3.39 -14.48 8.18
N GLY A 200 -3.62 -13.49 9.06
CA GLY A 200 -4.41 -13.68 10.26
C GLY A 200 -4.95 -12.36 10.76
N THR A 201 -5.90 -12.45 11.67
CA THR A 201 -6.51 -11.31 12.35
C THR A 201 -6.65 -11.62 13.84
N PRO A 202 -6.50 -10.62 14.75
CA PRO A 202 -6.78 -10.81 16.17
C PRO A 202 -8.28 -10.85 16.44
N ALA A 203 -8.64 -11.18 17.67
CA ALA A 203 -10.03 -11.13 18.12
C ALA A 203 -10.57 -9.70 18.11
N ARG A 204 -11.90 -9.59 18.03
CA ARG A 204 -12.65 -8.38 18.37
C ARG A 204 -13.24 -8.58 19.74
N VAL A 205 -13.03 -7.61 20.61
CA VAL A 205 -13.44 -7.67 22.00
C VAL A 205 -14.47 -6.59 22.30
N HIS A 206 -15.28 -6.81 23.34
CA HIS A 206 -16.35 -5.89 23.73
C HIS A 206 -15.81 -4.71 24.54
N ALA A 207 -16.01 -3.49 24.06
CA ALA A 207 -15.48 -2.26 24.65
C ALA A 207 -15.80 -2.07 26.13
N ASP A 208 -17.03 -2.41 26.57
CA ASP A 208 -17.48 -2.20 27.94
C ASP A 208 -16.86 -3.21 28.95
N THR A 209 -16.12 -4.21 28.44
CA THR A 209 -15.42 -5.20 29.28
C THR A 209 -13.94 -4.87 29.51
N LEU A 210 -13.48 -3.74 28.98
CA LEU A 210 -12.12 -3.26 29.06
C LEU A 210 -11.95 -2.24 30.19
N ASP A 211 -10.88 -2.38 30.98
CA ASP A 211 -10.52 -1.41 32.01
C ASP A 211 -9.51 -0.39 31.46
N TYR A 212 -10.03 0.65 30.82
CA TYR A 212 -9.23 1.71 30.20
C TYR A 212 -8.36 2.48 31.18
N SER A 213 -8.65 2.45 32.48
CA SER A 213 -7.85 3.12 33.51
C SER A 213 -6.46 2.52 33.70
N LYS A 214 -6.28 1.28 33.24
CA LYS A 214 -5.01 0.53 33.27
C LYS A 214 -4.23 0.60 31.94
N MET A 215 -4.73 1.32 30.94
CA MET A 215 -4.16 1.39 29.60
C MET A 215 -3.46 2.73 29.35
N GLU A 216 -2.40 2.71 28.54
CA GLU A 216 -1.77 3.94 28.09
C GLU A 216 -2.62 4.59 26.99
N LEU A 217 -2.96 5.87 27.17
CA LEU A 217 -3.76 6.62 26.20
C LEU A 217 -2.94 6.98 24.96
N GLU A 218 -3.43 6.65 23.78
CA GLU A 218 -2.85 6.99 22.48
C GLU A 218 -3.77 7.97 21.73
N GLU A 219 -3.51 9.25 21.88
CA GLU A 219 -4.24 10.32 21.21
C GLU A 219 -3.81 10.49 19.73
N GLY A 220 -4.72 11.01 18.91
CA GLY A 220 -4.40 11.49 17.58
C GLY A 220 -3.70 12.84 17.61
N ASP A 221 -3.24 13.30 16.45
CA ASP A 221 -2.60 14.61 16.32
C ASP A 221 -3.62 15.75 16.46
N GLU A 222 -3.22 16.84 17.11
CA GLU A 222 -4.02 18.06 17.25
C GLU A 222 -4.25 18.70 15.88
N LYS A 223 -3.18 18.82 15.09
CA LYS A 223 -3.23 19.29 13.70
C LYS A 223 -3.29 18.09 12.76
N ILE A 224 -4.47 17.88 12.16
CA ILE A 224 -4.71 16.77 11.25
C ILE A 224 -4.28 17.13 9.84
N VAL A 225 -3.52 16.24 9.21
CA VAL A 225 -3.16 16.30 7.79
C VAL A 225 -4.02 15.29 7.04
N PRO A 226 -4.76 15.67 5.97
CA PRO A 226 -5.57 14.74 5.20
C PRO A 226 -4.71 13.83 4.32
N PHE A 227 -5.26 12.67 3.94
CA PHE A 227 -4.63 11.83 2.93
C PHE A 227 -4.77 12.41 1.52
N SER A 228 -5.95 12.90 1.18
CA SER A 228 -6.18 13.48 -0.14
C SER A 228 -5.69 14.92 -0.24
N PHE A 229 -5.07 15.25 -1.37
CA PHE A 229 -4.68 16.62 -1.71
C PHE A 229 -5.89 17.52 -2.07
N GLU A 230 -7.09 16.91 -2.21
CA GLU A 230 -8.34 17.63 -2.46
C GLU A 230 -9.15 17.90 -1.19
N THR A 231 -8.81 17.29 -0.06
CA THR A 231 -9.55 17.48 1.19
C THR A 231 -9.15 18.80 1.84
N GLU A 232 -10.01 19.80 1.74
CA GLU A 232 -9.79 21.14 2.31
C GLU A 232 -10.17 21.21 3.80
N ASN A 233 -11.29 20.57 4.16
CA ASN A 233 -11.81 20.58 5.53
C ASN A 233 -11.72 19.17 6.13
N VAL A 234 -10.74 18.97 6.97
CA VAL A 234 -10.55 17.73 7.73
C VAL A 234 -11.31 17.84 9.04
N GLY A 235 -12.00 16.77 9.41
CA GLY A 235 -12.66 16.67 10.71
C GLY A 235 -11.68 16.75 11.89
N LYS A 236 -12.13 16.34 13.06
CA LYS A 236 -11.31 16.24 14.29
C LYS A 236 -11.22 14.79 14.74
N ASN A 237 -10.23 14.48 15.57
CA ASN A 237 -10.16 13.21 16.27
C ASN A 237 -11.37 13.05 17.20
N LEU A 238 -12.03 11.89 17.14
CA LEU A 238 -13.28 11.63 17.84
C LEU A 238 -13.10 10.67 19.02
N VAL A 239 -12.16 9.72 18.88
CA VAL A 239 -11.87 8.68 19.88
C VAL A 239 -10.37 8.44 19.96
N PRO A 240 -9.84 8.12 21.15
CA PRO A 240 -8.47 7.64 21.30
C PRO A 240 -8.36 6.15 20.96
N CYS A 241 -7.13 5.68 20.74
CA CYS A 241 -6.73 4.29 20.88
C CYS A 241 -6.03 4.09 22.24
N TYR A 242 -5.80 2.83 22.61
CA TYR A 242 -5.13 2.51 23.87
C TYR A 242 -4.03 1.49 23.63
N LEU A 243 -2.96 1.59 24.41
CA LEU A 243 -1.81 0.70 24.36
C LEU A 243 -1.77 -0.16 25.63
N VAL A 244 -1.60 -1.46 25.44
CA VAL A 244 -1.35 -2.44 26.49
C VAL A 244 -0.23 -3.39 26.11
N TYR A 245 0.19 -4.25 27.02
CA TYR A 245 1.34 -5.13 26.77
C TYR A 245 1.03 -6.56 27.21
N THR A 246 1.55 -7.52 26.45
CA THR A 246 1.66 -8.90 26.96
C THR A 246 2.63 -8.96 28.13
N ASN A 247 2.60 -10.03 28.89
CA ASN A 247 3.46 -10.27 30.05
C ASN A 247 3.94 -11.74 30.09
N GLU A 248 4.73 -12.10 31.08
CA GLU A 248 5.26 -13.46 31.24
C GLU A 248 4.15 -14.52 31.30
N LYS A 249 3.04 -14.22 32.01
CA LYS A 249 1.90 -15.13 32.08
C LYS A 249 1.26 -15.36 30.71
N THR A 250 1.12 -14.29 29.91
CA THR A 250 0.62 -14.38 28.54
C THR A 250 1.55 -15.27 27.69
N HIS A 251 2.87 -15.05 27.80
CA HIS A 251 3.86 -15.84 27.07
C HIS A 251 3.87 -17.32 27.49
N GLN A 252 3.72 -17.60 28.78
CA GLN A 252 3.63 -18.97 29.31
C GLN A 252 2.39 -19.70 28.76
N ILE A 253 1.20 -19.05 28.77
CA ILE A 253 -0.03 -19.63 28.18
C ILE A 253 0.21 -19.98 26.71
N ILE A 254 0.88 -19.11 25.96
CA ILE A 254 1.19 -19.35 24.54
C ILE A 254 2.12 -20.54 24.39
N HIS A 255 3.21 -20.63 25.19
CA HIS A 255 4.16 -21.73 25.12
C HIS A 255 3.54 -23.07 25.46
N ASP A 256 2.70 -23.13 26.47
CA ASP A 256 2.03 -24.37 26.91
C ASP A 256 1.03 -24.90 25.89
N ASN A 257 0.53 -24.01 25.01
CA ASN A 257 -0.50 -24.33 24.02
C ASN A 257 0.00 -24.28 22.57
N LEU A 258 1.30 -24.13 22.30
CA LEU A 258 1.83 -24.02 20.92
C LEU A 258 1.33 -25.14 20.00
N GLY A 259 1.35 -26.38 20.48
CA GLY A 259 0.88 -27.54 19.69
C GLY A 259 -0.62 -27.53 19.37
N ARG A 260 -1.42 -26.68 20.03
CA ARG A 260 -2.86 -26.50 19.77
C ARG A 260 -3.14 -25.38 18.75
N SER A 261 -2.15 -24.54 18.42
CA SER A 261 -2.26 -23.55 17.36
C SER A 261 -2.38 -24.22 16.00
N ALA A 262 -3.25 -23.73 15.13
CA ALA A 262 -3.35 -24.25 13.76
C ALA A 262 -2.01 -24.15 13.01
N MET A 263 -1.22 -23.10 13.30
CA MET A 263 0.07 -22.87 12.68
C MET A 263 1.15 -23.86 13.16
N TYR A 264 1.32 -24.01 14.47
CA TYR A 264 2.34 -24.91 15.05
C TYR A 264 1.86 -26.37 15.13
N GLY A 265 0.55 -26.61 15.10
CA GLY A 265 -0.06 -27.94 15.00
C GLY A 265 -0.03 -28.55 13.59
N GLY A 266 0.56 -27.88 12.60
CA GLY A 266 0.76 -28.40 11.24
C GLY A 266 -0.48 -28.37 10.34
N MET A 267 -1.53 -27.63 10.70
CA MET A 267 -2.74 -27.50 9.87
C MET A 267 -2.60 -26.41 8.78
N VAL A 268 -1.66 -25.49 8.93
CA VAL A 268 -1.41 -24.38 7.99
C VAL A 268 -0.41 -24.84 6.94
N GLU A 269 -0.80 -24.79 5.67
CA GLU A 269 0.04 -25.08 4.51
C GLU A 269 0.69 -23.81 3.93
N GLY A 270 -0.03 -22.67 4.03
CA GLY A 270 0.38 -21.39 3.45
C GLY A 270 1.49 -20.68 4.23
N ILE A 271 2.34 -19.97 3.50
CA ILE A 271 3.41 -19.16 4.09
C ILE A 271 2.84 -17.86 4.64
N GLY A 272 3.16 -17.55 5.90
CA GLY A 272 2.70 -16.33 6.58
C GLY A 272 3.60 -15.11 6.36
N PRO A 273 3.09 -13.88 6.62
CA PRO A 273 3.83 -12.65 6.43
C PRO A 273 4.89 -12.46 7.53
N ARG A 274 6.12 -12.14 7.13
CA ARG A 274 7.24 -11.87 8.03
C ARG A 274 7.02 -10.64 8.94
N TYR A 275 6.35 -9.61 8.42
CA TYR A 275 6.19 -8.31 9.09
C TYR A 275 4.83 -8.12 9.78
N CYS A 276 4.00 -9.13 9.80
CA CYS A 276 2.79 -9.21 10.61
C CYS A 276 2.68 -10.63 11.19
N PRO A 277 3.66 -11.05 12.01
CA PRO A 277 3.64 -12.37 12.60
C PRO A 277 2.49 -12.48 13.61
N SER A 278 1.99 -13.68 13.82
CA SER A 278 1.08 -13.98 14.91
C SER A 278 1.75 -13.74 16.27
N ILE A 279 0.98 -13.66 17.33
CA ILE A 279 1.56 -13.46 18.67
C ILE A 279 2.41 -14.65 19.09
N GLU A 280 2.00 -15.89 18.71
CA GLU A 280 2.80 -17.08 18.97
C GLU A 280 4.16 -17.01 18.24
N ASP A 281 4.21 -16.51 17.00
CA ASP A 281 5.48 -16.27 16.29
C ASP A 281 6.37 -15.24 16.98
N LYS A 282 5.77 -14.16 17.52
CA LYS A 282 6.52 -13.13 18.23
C LYS A 282 7.15 -13.69 19.51
N VAL A 283 6.37 -14.44 20.28
CA VAL A 283 6.80 -15.02 21.55
C VAL A 283 7.91 -16.06 21.32
N VAL A 284 7.81 -16.88 20.28
CA VAL A 284 8.84 -17.90 19.96
C VAL A 284 10.10 -17.26 19.37
N ARG A 285 9.97 -16.33 18.40
CA ARG A 285 11.13 -15.75 17.69
C ARG A 285 11.86 -14.67 18.48
N PHE A 286 11.18 -14.01 19.41
CA PHE A 286 11.70 -12.92 20.24
C PHE A 286 11.51 -13.24 21.72
N SER A 287 11.89 -14.44 22.11
CA SER A 287 11.74 -14.96 23.47
C SER A 287 12.50 -14.15 24.54
N GLU A 288 13.53 -13.37 24.11
CA GLU A 288 14.25 -12.44 24.96
C GLU A 288 13.44 -11.19 25.35
N LYS A 289 12.32 -10.91 24.66
CA LYS A 289 11.47 -9.75 24.96
C LYS A 289 10.46 -10.10 26.04
N PRO A 290 10.45 -9.39 27.19
CA PRO A 290 9.53 -9.68 28.29
C PRO A 290 8.09 -9.31 27.98
N ARG A 291 7.84 -8.46 26.95
CA ARG A 291 6.53 -7.98 26.56
C ARG A 291 6.45 -7.57 25.10
N HIS A 292 5.26 -7.65 24.53
CA HIS A 292 4.92 -7.15 23.18
C HIS A 292 3.79 -6.13 23.28
N GLN A 293 3.87 -5.08 22.46
CA GLN A 293 2.84 -4.04 22.38
C GLN A 293 1.58 -4.56 21.68
N LEU A 294 0.44 -4.18 22.24
CA LEU A 294 -0.90 -4.42 21.73
C LEU A 294 -1.67 -3.10 21.71
N PHE A 295 -2.36 -2.81 20.61
CA PHE A 295 -3.18 -1.62 20.49
C PHE A 295 -4.66 -2.02 20.50
N MET A 296 -5.43 -1.39 21.38
CA MET A 296 -6.88 -1.52 21.44
C MET A 296 -7.50 -0.42 20.60
N GLU A 297 -8.01 -0.79 19.42
CA GLU A 297 -8.44 0.11 18.36
C GLU A 297 -9.95 0.01 18.14
N PRO A 298 -10.74 1.09 18.43
CA PRO A 298 -12.17 1.10 18.12
C PRO A 298 -12.42 0.85 16.63
N MET A 299 -13.42 0.02 16.31
CA MET A 299 -13.76 -0.33 14.92
C MET A 299 -14.79 0.62 14.29
N GLY A 300 -15.29 1.57 15.03
CA GLY A 300 -16.26 2.58 14.60
C GLY A 300 -16.90 3.27 15.79
N LEU A 301 -17.74 4.27 15.52
CA LEU A 301 -18.43 5.04 16.56
C LEU A 301 -19.71 4.35 17.05
N ASP A 302 -20.38 3.61 16.17
CA ASP A 302 -21.67 2.97 16.42
C ASP A 302 -21.53 1.46 16.71
N THR A 303 -20.40 1.04 17.27
CA THR A 303 -20.13 -0.36 17.63
C THR A 303 -19.34 -0.46 18.92
N LYS A 304 -19.52 -1.57 19.62
CA LYS A 304 -18.71 -1.93 20.81
C LYS A 304 -17.51 -2.80 20.45
N GLU A 305 -17.29 -3.08 19.17
CA GLU A 305 -16.15 -3.88 18.73
C GLU A 305 -14.85 -3.09 18.84
N VAL A 306 -13.87 -3.65 19.54
CA VAL A 306 -12.49 -3.15 19.63
C VAL A 306 -11.56 -4.19 19.04
N TYR A 307 -10.70 -3.77 18.11
CA TYR A 307 -9.69 -4.58 17.45
C TYR A 307 -8.42 -4.61 18.30
N ALA A 308 -7.94 -5.80 18.66
CA ALA A 308 -6.73 -5.96 19.47
C ALA A 308 -5.48 -6.12 18.59
N GLN A 309 -5.01 -5.04 17.98
CA GLN A 309 -3.87 -5.06 17.08
C GLN A 309 -2.62 -5.60 17.76
N GLY A 310 -1.93 -6.52 17.08
CA GLY A 310 -0.72 -7.16 17.57
C GLY A 310 -0.95 -8.51 18.22
N PHE A 311 -2.23 -8.89 18.46
CA PHE A 311 -2.62 -10.14 19.10
C PHE A 311 -3.24 -11.16 18.12
N SER A 312 -2.88 -11.06 16.83
CA SER A 312 -3.29 -12.05 15.82
C SER A 312 -2.80 -13.44 16.21
N THR A 313 -3.68 -14.42 16.18
CA THR A 313 -3.37 -15.81 16.57
C THR A 313 -4.24 -16.81 15.82
N SER A 314 -3.79 -18.06 15.76
CA SER A 314 -4.55 -19.23 15.32
C SER A 314 -4.80 -20.25 16.42
N MET A 315 -4.65 -19.86 17.70
CA MET A 315 -4.96 -20.66 18.86
C MET A 315 -6.47 -20.98 18.95
N PRO A 316 -6.89 -22.06 19.60
CA PRO A 316 -8.30 -22.30 19.87
C PRO A 316 -8.90 -21.26 20.82
N GLU A 317 -10.23 -21.06 20.79
CA GLU A 317 -10.92 -19.95 21.46
C GLU A 317 -10.73 -19.94 22.97
N ASP A 318 -10.66 -21.11 23.62
CA ASP A 318 -10.38 -21.22 25.06
C ASP A 318 -9.01 -20.62 25.42
N VAL A 319 -7.98 -20.95 24.63
CA VAL A 319 -6.64 -20.40 24.82
C VAL A 319 -6.61 -18.90 24.51
N GLN A 320 -7.32 -18.45 23.46
CA GLN A 320 -7.43 -17.04 23.14
C GLN A 320 -7.98 -16.27 24.35
N LEU A 321 -9.06 -16.74 24.99
CA LEU A 321 -9.65 -16.08 26.13
C LEU A 321 -8.68 -16.01 27.32
N GLU A 322 -7.95 -17.08 27.61
CA GLU A 322 -6.93 -17.11 28.65
C GLU A 322 -5.79 -16.12 28.38
N MET A 323 -5.29 -16.07 27.14
CA MET A 323 -4.27 -15.13 26.71
C MET A 323 -4.72 -13.68 26.90
N TYR A 324 -5.91 -13.33 26.44
CA TYR A 324 -6.45 -11.99 26.57
C TYR A 324 -6.62 -11.60 28.05
N ARG A 325 -7.20 -12.46 28.87
CA ARG A 325 -7.42 -12.20 30.30
C ARG A 325 -6.14 -12.15 31.14
N SER A 326 -5.02 -12.58 30.62
CA SER A 326 -3.72 -12.45 31.27
C SER A 326 -3.10 -11.05 31.12
N VAL A 327 -3.63 -10.22 30.21
CA VAL A 327 -3.15 -8.86 29.92
C VAL A 327 -3.82 -7.86 30.85
N GLU A 328 -3.04 -6.95 31.43
CA GLU A 328 -3.55 -5.88 32.30
C GLU A 328 -4.53 -4.98 31.55
N GLY A 329 -5.69 -4.73 32.16
CA GLY A 329 -6.82 -4.01 31.55
C GLY A 329 -7.77 -4.88 30.75
N LEU A 330 -7.45 -6.17 30.53
CA LEU A 330 -8.27 -7.13 29.79
C LEU A 330 -8.79 -8.28 30.66
N GLU A 331 -8.67 -8.21 31.97
CA GLU A 331 -8.98 -9.32 32.90
C GLU A 331 -10.43 -9.83 32.79
N ASN A 332 -11.36 -8.95 32.44
CA ASN A 332 -12.79 -9.26 32.30
C ASN A 332 -13.24 -9.28 30.82
N VAL A 333 -12.31 -9.33 29.89
CA VAL A 333 -12.61 -9.22 28.47
C VAL A 333 -13.58 -10.28 27.97
N GLU A 334 -14.51 -9.87 27.12
CA GLU A 334 -15.39 -10.73 26.32
C GLU A 334 -14.99 -10.67 24.85
N ILE A 335 -14.78 -11.83 24.24
CA ILE A 335 -14.48 -11.94 22.81
C ILE A 335 -15.79 -11.95 22.01
N MET A 336 -15.99 -10.95 21.17
CA MET A 336 -17.14 -10.86 20.26
C MET A 336 -16.93 -11.68 18.98
N ARG A 337 -15.68 -11.71 18.47
CA ARG A 337 -15.25 -12.52 17.31
C ARG A 337 -13.88 -13.10 17.61
N PRO A 338 -13.68 -14.41 17.50
CA PRO A 338 -12.37 -15.00 17.72
C PRO A 338 -11.35 -14.56 16.68
N ALA A 339 -10.08 -14.60 17.06
CA ALA A 339 -8.96 -14.50 16.12
C ALA A 339 -8.91 -15.75 15.24
N TYR A 340 -8.38 -15.61 14.04
CA TYR A 340 -8.20 -16.73 13.12
C TYR A 340 -7.02 -16.52 12.17
N ALA A 341 -6.48 -17.61 11.65
CA ALA A 341 -5.66 -17.59 10.46
C ALA A 341 -6.54 -17.84 9.23
N ILE A 342 -6.19 -17.24 8.09
CA ILE A 342 -6.83 -17.50 6.80
C ILE A 342 -5.77 -17.80 5.75
N GLU A 343 -5.96 -18.90 5.03
CA GLU A 343 -5.19 -19.29 3.86
C GLU A 343 -5.95 -18.96 2.59
N TYR A 344 -5.22 -18.64 1.53
CA TYR A 344 -5.79 -18.28 0.24
C TYR A 344 -4.78 -18.52 -0.89
N ASP A 345 -5.28 -18.71 -2.12
CA ASP A 345 -4.45 -18.79 -3.31
C ASP A 345 -4.09 -17.38 -3.82
N CYS A 346 -2.85 -17.24 -4.30
CA CYS A 346 -2.35 -16.05 -4.97
C CYS A 346 -1.45 -16.46 -6.14
N CYS A 347 -1.21 -15.57 -7.11
CA CYS A 347 -0.31 -15.88 -8.22
C CYS A 347 1.17 -15.61 -7.88
N ASP A 348 2.08 -16.21 -8.66
CA ASP A 348 3.46 -15.76 -8.72
C ASP A 348 3.51 -14.47 -9.54
N PRO A 349 3.81 -13.29 -8.94
CA PRO A 349 3.75 -12.02 -9.64
C PRO A 349 4.84 -11.83 -10.69
N THR A 350 5.85 -12.70 -10.76
CA THR A 350 6.85 -12.68 -11.83
C THR A 350 6.27 -13.01 -13.21
N GLN A 351 5.04 -13.55 -13.25
CA GLN A 351 4.26 -13.79 -14.47
C GLN A 351 3.63 -12.51 -15.05
N LEU A 352 3.74 -11.38 -14.35
CA LEU A 352 3.14 -10.11 -14.75
C LEU A 352 4.15 -9.19 -15.42
N TYR A 353 3.65 -8.37 -16.35
CA TYR A 353 4.35 -7.18 -16.81
C TYR A 353 4.26 -6.04 -15.76
N ALA A 354 5.01 -4.96 -15.97
CA ALA A 354 4.91 -3.74 -15.14
C ALA A 354 3.52 -3.07 -15.21
N THR A 355 2.72 -3.39 -16.20
CA THR A 355 1.31 -3.01 -16.36
C THR A 355 0.36 -3.83 -15.48
N LEU A 356 0.86 -4.86 -14.80
CA LEU A 356 0.13 -5.90 -14.06
C LEU A 356 -0.71 -6.83 -14.95
N GLU A 357 -0.51 -6.82 -16.26
CA GLU A 357 -1.05 -7.79 -17.20
C GLU A 357 -0.24 -9.09 -17.16
N PHE A 358 -0.89 -10.25 -17.26
CA PHE A 358 -0.22 -11.54 -17.39
C PHE A 358 0.48 -11.67 -18.75
N LYS A 359 1.68 -12.26 -18.72
CA LYS A 359 2.52 -12.45 -19.94
C LYS A 359 1.91 -13.45 -20.91
N ASN A 360 1.23 -14.46 -20.41
CA ASN A 360 0.72 -15.59 -21.19
C ASN A 360 -0.78 -15.49 -21.53
N VAL A 361 -1.50 -14.52 -20.97
CA VAL A 361 -2.95 -14.33 -21.19
C VAL A 361 -3.20 -12.85 -21.44
N HIS A 362 -3.54 -12.51 -22.66
CA HIS A 362 -3.76 -11.13 -23.09
C HIS A 362 -5.09 -10.57 -22.55
N GLY A 363 -5.04 -9.38 -21.96
CA GLY A 363 -6.20 -8.75 -21.34
C GLY A 363 -6.52 -9.28 -19.92
N LEU A 364 -5.71 -10.19 -19.37
CA LEU A 364 -5.85 -10.63 -17.98
C LEU A 364 -4.85 -9.89 -17.08
N TYR A 365 -5.35 -9.28 -16.00
CA TYR A 365 -4.56 -8.52 -15.03
C TYR A 365 -4.72 -9.09 -13.63
N GLY A 366 -3.70 -8.94 -12.80
CA GLY A 366 -3.78 -9.27 -11.37
C GLY A 366 -3.57 -8.03 -10.50
N ALA A 367 -4.26 -7.95 -9.36
CA ALA A 367 -4.10 -6.84 -8.42
C ALA A 367 -4.30 -7.26 -6.95
N GLY A 368 -3.58 -6.59 -6.07
CA GLY A 368 -3.74 -6.74 -4.63
C GLY A 368 -3.16 -8.03 -4.07
N GLN A 369 -3.85 -8.63 -3.11
CA GLN A 369 -3.40 -9.87 -2.47
C GLN A 369 -3.27 -11.04 -3.42
N PHE A 370 -4.01 -11.05 -4.52
CA PHE A 370 -3.85 -12.03 -5.58
C PHE A 370 -2.43 -12.04 -6.15
N ASN A 371 -1.74 -10.90 -6.20
CA ASN A 371 -0.33 -10.79 -6.61
C ASN A 371 0.66 -11.06 -5.46
N GLY A 372 0.21 -11.63 -4.35
CA GLY A 372 1.06 -12.00 -3.23
C GLY A 372 1.46 -10.84 -2.30
N THR A 373 0.72 -9.74 -2.29
CA THR A 373 0.92 -8.65 -1.32
C THR A 373 0.04 -8.82 -0.08
N SER A 374 0.36 -8.10 1.01
CA SER A 374 -0.43 -8.06 2.24
C SER A 374 -0.57 -6.61 2.72
N GLY A 375 -1.74 -6.03 2.47
CA GLY A 375 -2.12 -4.69 2.91
C GLY A 375 -3.11 -4.03 1.96
N TYR A 376 -3.96 -3.17 2.54
CA TYR A 376 -5.02 -2.47 1.81
C TYR A 376 -4.45 -1.47 0.80
N GLU A 377 -3.40 -0.76 1.19
CA GLU A 377 -2.75 0.28 0.41
C GLU A 377 -1.97 -0.29 -0.78
N GLU A 378 -1.29 -1.42 -0.57
CA GLU A 378 -0.64 -2.18 -1.63
C GLU A 378 -1.68 -2.72 -2.62
N ALA A 379 -2.83 -3.16 -2.13
CA ALA A 379 -3.91 -3.66 -2.97
C ALA A 379 -4.53 -2.54 -3.81
N ALA A 380 -4.88 -1.41 -3.19
CA ALA A 380 -5.43 -0.24 -3.86
C ALA A 380 -4.49 0.29 -4.96
N SER A 381 -3.19 0.42 -4.64
CA SER A 381 -2.17 0.88 -5.59
C SER A 381 -2.08 -0.01 -6.83
N GLN A 382 -2.08 -1.33 -6.65
CA GLN A 382 -2.07 -2.27 -7.77
C GLN A 382 -3.37 -2.22 -8.57
N GLY A 383 -4.52 -2.11 -7.87
CA GLY A 383 -5.82 -1.98 -8.51
C GLY A 383 -5.88 -0.78 -9.43
N LEU A 384 -5.44 0.39 -8.94
CA LEU A 384 -5.39 1.62 -9.73
C LEU A 384 -4.54 1.43 -11.00
N ILE A 385 -3.32 0.91 -10.87
CA ILE A 385 -2.41 0.71 -12.01
C ILE A 385 -2.97 -0.33 -13.01
N ALA A 386 -3.57 -1.42 -12.53
CA ALA A 386 -4.20 -2.41 -13.40
C ALA A 386 -5.39 -1.83 -14.18
N GLY A 387 -6.26 -1.07 -13.50
CA GLY A 387 -7.40 -0.40 -14.12
C GLY A 387 -6.99 0.62 -15.18
N ILE A 388 -5.99 1.45 -14.87
CA ILE A 388 -5.42 2.42 -15.81
C ILE A 388 -4.89 1.68 -17.06
N ASN A 389 -4.04 0.67 -16.88
CA ASN A 389 -3.39 0.00 -18.00
C ASN A 389 -4.35 -0.86 -18.83
N ALA A 390 -5.37 -1.46 -18.22
CA ALA A 390 -6.44 -2.11 -18.97
C ALA A 390 -7.17 -1.11 -19.89
N ALA A 391 -7.50 0.07 -19.39
CA ALA A 391 -8.15 1.12 -20.18
C ALA A 391 -7.23 1.67 -21.28
N LEU A 392 -5.98 2.01 -20.99
CA LEU A 392 -5.02 2.53 -21.96
C LEU A 392 -4.77 1.53 -23.08
N LYS A 393 -4.60 0.23 -22.76
CA LYS A 393 -4.44 -0.83 -23.77
C LYS A 393 -5.64 -0.91 -24.71
N LEU A 394 -6.88 -0.85 -24.18
CA LEU A 394 -8.09 -0.90 -25.00
C LEU A 394 -8.28 0.35 -25.87
N LYS A 395 -7.67 1.48 -25.50
CA LYS A 395 -7.59 2.70 -26.29
C LYS A 395 -6.44 2.71 -27.30
N ASN A 396 -5.56 1.71 -27.28
CA ASN A 396 -4.30 1.69 -28.02
C ASN A 396 -3.38 2.88 -27.66
N GLU A 397 -3.38 3.28 -26.39
CA GLU A 397 -2.52 4.33 -25.83
C GLU A 397 -1.31 3.71 -25.10
N GLU A 398 -0.25 4.53 -24.91
CA GLU A 398 0.96 4.10 -24.20
C GLU A 398 0.66 3.73 -22.75
N PRO A 399 1.17 2.59 -22.25
CA PRO A 399 0.90 2.15 -20.89
C PRO A 399 1.54 3.07 -19.83
N LEU A 400 0.90 3.21 -18.69
CA LEU A 400 1.47 3.84 -17.52
C LEU A 400 2.34 2.84 -16.74
N THR A 401 3.66 3.02 -16.79
CA THR A 401 4.61 2.26 -15.98
C THR A 401 5.44 3.20 -15.13
N LEU A 402 5.26 3.11 -13.80
CA LEU A 402 6.01 3.91 -12.85
C LEU A 402 7.37 3.27 -12.55
N LYS A 403 8.43 4.08 -12.58
CA LYS A 403 9.78 3.66 -12.18
C LYS A 403 9.91 3.68 -10.66
N ARG A 404 10.92 2.99 -10.13
CA ARG A 404 11.26 3.01 -8.70
C ARG A 404 11.56 4.42 -8.17
N SER A 405 12.02 5.32 -9.04
CA SER A 405 12.29 6.73 -8.73
C SER A 405 11.05 7.62 -8.76
N ASP A 406 9.95 7.18 -9.34
CA ASP A 406 8.73 7.97 -9.47
C ASP A 406 7.85 7.84 -8.21
N GLY A 407 7.85 6.65 -7.57
CA GLY A 407 7.03 6.41 -6.40
C GLY A 407 7.27 5.07 -5.72
N TYR A 408 6.71 4.95 -4.52
CA TYR A 408 6.59 3.67 -3.82
C TYR A 408 5.72 2.69 -4.59
N ILE A 409 4.72 3.15 -5.36
CA ILE A 409 3.92 2.31 -6.26
C ILE A 409 4.83 1.68 -7.32
N GLY A 410 5.73 2.45 -7.93
CA GLY A 410 6.72 1.93 -8.88
C GLY A 410 7.68 0.93 -8.24
N THR A 411 8.16 1.22 -7.02
CA THR A 411 8.98 0.29 -6.23
C THR A 411 8.25 -1.01 -5.90
N LEU A 412 6.97 -0.93 -5.51
CA LEU A 412 6.10 -2.07 -5.22
C LEU A 412 5.98 -3.00 -6.44
N ILE A 413 5.59 -2.44 -7.58
CA ILE A 413 5.37 -3.23 -8.80
C ILE A 413 6.68 -3.84 -9.29
N ASP A 414 7.77 -3.07 -9.32
CA ASP A 414 9.07 -3.58 -9.73
C ASP A 414 9.56 -4.72 -8.83
N ASP A 415 9.42 -4.61 -7.50
CA ASP A 415 9.77 -5.69 -6.58
C ASP A 415 8.93 -6.97 -6.84
N LEU A 416 7.63 -6.82 -7.11
CA LEU A 416 6.76 -7.96 -7.40
C LEU A 416 7.18 -8.71 -8.67
N ILE A 417 7.37 -8.00 -9.77
CA ILE A 417 7.61 -8.62 -11.07
C ILE A 417 9.05 -9.10 -11.28
N THR A 418 10.02 -8.55 -10.53
CA THR A 418 11.45 -8.90 -10.65
C THR A 418 11.94 -9.86 -9.57
N LYS A 419 11.52 -9.65 -8.32
CA LYS A 419 11.94 -10.48 -7.18
C LYS A 419 10.96 -11.60 -6.87
N GLY A 420 9.69 -11.42 -7.25
CA GLY A 420 8.60 -12.31 -6.87
C GLY A 420 8.30 -12.24 -5.37
N THR A 421 7.44 -13.16 -4.92
CA THR A 421 7.05 -13.26 -3.51
C THR A 421 7.23 -14.69 -3.01
N ASN A 422 8.11 -14.85 -2.00
CA ASN A 422 8.25 -16.12 -1.26
C ASN A 422 7.44 -16.11 0.04
N GLU A 423 6.98 -14.96 0.45
CA GLU A 423 6.12 -14.68 1.60
C GLU A 423 5.24 -13.46 1.25
N PRO A 424 4.10 -13.24 1.91
CA PRO A 424 3.27 -12.08 1.63
C PRO A 424 4.07 -10.77 1.69
N TYR A 425 4.14 -10.09 0.54
CA TYR A 425 4.91 -8.84 0.40
C TYR A 425 4.23 -7.69 1.16
N ARG A 426 5.03 -6.89 1.84
CA ARG A 426 4.60 -5.65 2.48
C ARG A 426 5.55 -4.52 2.11
N MET A 427 4.99 -3.37 1.74
CA MET A 427 5.78 -2.16 1.50
C MET A 427 6.35 -1.62 2.80
N MET A 428 7.61 -1.26 2.74
CA MET A 428 8.37 -0.62 3.83
C MET A 428 9.26 0.48 3.25
N THR A 429 9.56 1.51 4.05
CA THR A 429 10.45 2.60 3.62
C THR A 429 11.85 2.11 3.24
N SER A 430 12.30 1.00 3.84
CA SER A 430 13.61 0.39 3.54
C SER A 430 13.70 -0.27 2.16
N ARG A 431 12.57 -0.49 1.47
CA ARG A 431 12.57 -1.06 0.12
C ARG A 431 12.89 -0.06 -0.98
N SER A 432 12.74 1.24 -0.69
CA SER A 432 13.11 2.30 -1.62
C SER A 432 14.53 2.81 -1.36
N GLU A 433 15.27 3.01 -2.43
CA GLU A 433 16.59 3.63 -2.47
C GLU A 433 16.51 5.17 -2.36
N TYR A 434 15.33 5.76 -2.66
CA TYR A 434 15.14 7.20 -2.84
C TYR A 434 14.19 7.83 -1.83
N ARG A 435 14.26 7.42 -0.54
CA ARG A 435 13.29 7.79 0.50
C ARG A 435 13.05 9.30 0.66
N LEU A 436 14.09 10.13 0.47
CA LEU A 436 13.95 11.57 0.60
C LEU A 436 13.29 12.23 -0.63
N LEU A 437 13.41 11.61 -1.80
CA LEU A 437 12.67 12.03 -3.00
C LEU A 437 11.22 11.56 -2.95
N LEU A 438 10.97 10.35 -2.42
CA LEU A 438 9.66 9.69 -2.42
C LEU A 438 8.90 9.92 -1.11
N ARG A 439 8.84 11.16 -0.65
CA ARG A 439 8.07 11.50 0.56
C ARG A 439 6.57 11.48 0.29
N GLN A 440 5.77 11.27 1.34
CA GLN A 440 4.31 11.33 1.22
C GLN A 440 3.81 12.77 0.96
N ASP A 441 4.51 13.78 1.50
CA ASP A 441 4.14 15.19 1.41
C ASP A 441 4.29 15.78 0.00
N ASN A 442 5.14 15.19 -0.85
CA ASN A 442 5.38 15.63 -2.22
C ASN A 442 4.87 14.63 -3.28
N ALA A 443 3.96 13.74 -2.92
CA ALA A 443 3.44 12.75 -3.87
C ALA A 443 2.72 13.41 -5.06
N ASP A 444 2.03 14.53 -4.83
CA ASP A 444 1.38 15.32 -5.87
C ASP A 444 2.39 15.93 -6.86
N GLU A 445 3.51 16.48 -6.38
CA GLU A 445 4.58 17.03 -7.25
C GLU A 445 5.11 15.95 -8.22
N ARG A 446 5.20 14.69 -7.77
CA ARG A 446 5.74 13.59 -8.57
C ARG A 446 4.72 12.95 -9.50
N LEU A 447 3.46 12.79 -9.08
CA LEU A 447 2.51 11.89 -9.73
C LEU A 447 1.25 12.57 -10.29
N THR A 448 0.86 13.76 -9.81
CA THR A 448 -0.32 14.47 -10.36
C THR A 448 -0.17 14.79 -11.86
N PRO A 449 1.03 15.14 -12.39
CA PRO A 449 1.20 15.29 -13.83
C PRO A 449 0.92 14.02 -14.64
N PHE A 450 1.26 12.83 -14.10
CA PHE A 450 0.92 11.55 -14.73
C PHE A 450 -0.60 11.32 -14.72
N GLY A 451 -1.24 11.53 -13.55
CA GLY A 451 -2.70 11.40 -13.41
C GLY A 451 -3.48 12.32 -14.36
N TYR A 452 -3.01 13.56 -14.54
CA TYR A 452 -3.58 14.51 -15.48
C TYR A 452 -3.39 14.07 -16.94
N LYS A 453 -2.18 13.66 -17.32
CA LYS A 453 -1.86 13.20 -18.68
C LYS A 453 -2.74 12.03 -19.12
N ILE A 454 -3.02 11.09 -18.24
CA ILE A 454 -3.87 9.93 -18.54
C ILE A 454 -5.37 10.22 -18.44
N GLY A 455 -5.78 11.39 -17.92
CA GLY A 455 -7.18 11.81 -17.83
C GLY A 455 -7.92 11.43 -16.53
N LEU A 456 -7.22 11.02 -15.47
CA LEU A 456 -7.82 10.75 -14.14
C LEU A 456 -7.89 11.98 -13.25
N ILE A 457 -7.04 12.96 -13.46
CA ILE A 457 -7.04 14.23 -12.74
C ILE A 457 -7.73 15.29 -13.60
N SER A 458 -8.72 15.99 -13.02
CA SER A 458 -9.46 17.05 -13.70
C SER A 458 -8.60 18.29 -13.94
N GLU A 459 -8.99 19.10 -14.93
CA GLU A 459 -8.37 20.40 -15.23
C GLU A 459 -8.33 21.32 -14.01
N GLU A 460 -9.44 21.37 -13.25
CA GLU A 460 -9.53 22.19 -12.04
C GLU A 460 -8.52 21.75 -10.96
N ARG A 461 -8.43 20.43 -10.71
CA ARG A 461 -7.48 19.88 -9.75
C ARG A 461 -6.03 20.13 -10.20
N TYR A 462 -5.76 19.96 -11.49
CA TYR A 462 -4.42 20.19 -12.04
C TYR A 462 -4.02 21.67 -11.95
N LYS A 463 -4.95 22.60 -12.17
CA LYS A 463 -4.73 24.03 -12.00
C LYS A 463 -4.40 24.39 -10.54
N LYS A 464 -5.15 23.89 -9.56
CA LYS A 464 -4.85 24.06 -8.12
C LYS A 464 -3.46 23.51 -7.76
N PHE A 465 -3.09 22.37 -8.35
CA PHE A 465 -1.74 21.81 -8.19
C PHE A 465 -0.65 22.74 -8.75
N LEU A 466 -0.82 23.31 -9.95
CA LEU A 466 0.14 24.26 -10.53
C LEU A 466 0.26 25.53 -9.68
N GLU A 467 -0.85 26.09 -9.20
CA GLU A 467 -0.86 27.23 -8.30
C GLU A 467 -0.08 26.94 -7.01
N LYS A 468 -0.20 25.75 -6.44
CA LYS A 468 0.59 25.31 -5.29
C LYS A 468 2.09 25.29 -5.62
N MET A 469 2.47 24.73 -6.79
CA MET A 469 3.87 24.68 -7.21
C MET A 469 4.47 26.08 -7.40
N ASP A 470 3.71 26.98 -8.00
CA ASP A 470 4.12 28.37 -8.18
C ASP A 470 4.29 29.10 -6.84
N MET A 471 3.38 28.88 -5.87
CA MET A 471 3.55 29.45 -4.51
C MET A 471 4.83 28.95 -3.86
N ILE A 472 5.15 27.67 -3.94
CA ILE A 472 6.38 27.09 -3.36
C ILE A 472 7.63 27.71 -4.01
N GLU A 473 7.67 27.79 -5.33
CA GLU A 473 8.82 28.33 -6.07
C GLU A 473 9.03 29.81 -5.78
N ASN A 474 7.97 30.60 -5.81
CA ASN A 474 8.03 32.05 -5.54
C ASN A 474 8.46 32.32 -4.10
N GLU A 475 7.97 31.53 -3.13
CA GLU A 475 8.36 31.68 -1.73
C GLU A 475 9.83 31.31 -1.49
N ILE A 476 10.33 30.25 -2.10
CA ILE A 476 11.76 29.90 -2.05
C ILE A 476 12.61 31.02 -2.62
N LYS A 477 12.21 31.63 -3.75
CA LYS A 477 12.90 32.78 -4.34
C LYS A 477 12.87 33.97 -3.37
N ARG A 478 11.73 34.29 -2.77
CA ARG A 478 11.55 35.40 -1.83
C ARG A 478 12.46 35.23 -0.60
N VAL A 479 12.37 34.11 0.12
CA VAL A 479 13.17 33.89 1.35
C VAL A 479 14.68 33.80 1.06
N THR A 480 15.06 33.48 -0.16
CA THR A 480 16.46 33.43 -0.60
C THR A 480 17.00 34.86 -0.89
N SER A 481 16.12 35.80 -1.28
CA SER A 481 16.48 37.19 -1.57
C SER A 481 16.45 38.08 -0.33
N VAL A 482 15.62 37.80 0.67
CA VAL A 482 15.46 38.64 1.88
C VAL A 482 16.62 38.43 2.83
N ILE A 483 17.28 39.53 3.19
CA ILE A 483 18.39 39.57 4.14
C ILE A 483 17.91 40.23 5.44
N VAL A 484 18.06 39.53 6.55
CA VAL A 484 17.76 40.02 7.91
C VAL A 484 19.03 40.57 8.53
N PRO A 485 19.05 41.84 8.99
CA PRO A 485 20.23 42.41 9.64
C PRO A 485 20.49 41.78 11.02
N PRO A 486 21.74 41.77 11.51
CA PRO A 486 22.11 41.14 12.78
C PRO A 486 21.31 41.63 13.99
N LYS A 487 20.91 42.89 14.00
CA LYS A 487 20.12 43.48 15.10
C LYS A 487 18.73 42.83 15.25
N ASP A 488 18.15 42.35 14.15
CA ASP A 488 16.83 41.72 14.14
C ASP A 488 16.96 40.19 14.21
N ALA A 489 18.02 39.62 13.60
CA ALA A 489 18.24 38.16 13.58
C ALA A 489 18.74 37.61 14.94
N ASN A 490 19.71 38.30 15.59
CA ASN A 490 20.38 37.77 16.77
C ASN A 490 19.45 37.53 17.97
N PRO A 491 18.48 38.42 18.30
CA PRO A 491 17.54 38.13 19.39
C PRO A 491 16.75 36.84 19.15
N LEU A 492 16.32 36.59 17.90
CA LEU A 492 15.61 35.34 17.54
C LEU A 492 16.53 34.12 17.59
N LEU A 493 17.77 34.25 17.07
CA LEU A 493 18.76 33.16 17.10
C LEU A 493 19.10 32.77 18.55
N GLU A 494 19.26 33.75 19.43
CA GLU A 494 19.55 33.54 20.85
C GLU A 494 18.39 32.86 21.57
N GLN A 495 17.14 33.25 21.26
CA GLN A 495 15.93 32.65 21.81
C GLN A 495 15.86 31.12 21.52
N TYR A 496 16.35 30.70 20.35
CA TYR A 496 16.37 29.28 19.95
C TYR A 496 17.74 28.62 20.10
N ASN A 497 18.65 29.18 20.90
CA ASN A 497 19.99 28.65 21.15
C ASN A 497 20.82 28.43 19.86
N SER A 498 20.59 29.26 18.84
CA SER A 498 21.31 29.20 17.58
C SER A 498 22.44 30.25 17.56
N THR A 499 23.51 29.99 16.79
CA THR A 499 24.70 30.85 16.74
C THR A 499 24.36 32.22 16.16
N ALA A 500 24.75 33.30 16.89
CA ALA A 500 24.58 34.67 16.45
C ALA A 500 25.40 34.99 15.17
N VAL A 501 24.93 35.93 14.38
CA VAL A 501 25.58 36.37 13.13
C VAL A 501 26.19 37.74 13.25
N LYS A 502 27.29 37.97 12.54
CA LYS A 502 27.99 39.28 12.51
C LYS A 502 27.58 40.15 11.33
N THR A 503 27.04 39.53 10.28
CA THR A 503 26.59 40.20 9.05
C THR A 503 25.13 39.80 8.77
N GLY A 504 24.47 40.48 7.84
CA GLY A 504 23.13 40.12 7.42
C GLY A 504 23.05 38.67 6.96
N ILE A 505 21.98 37.98 7.34
CA ILE A 505 21.71 36.56 7.02
C ILE A 505 20.44 36.47 6.18
N ARG A 506 20.42 35.57 5.18
CA ARG A 506 19.21 35.33 4.40
C ARG A 506 18.20 34.51 5.21
N LEU A 507 16.89 34.75 5.00
CA LEU A 507 15.85 33.94 5.62
C LEU A 507 16.03 32.46 5.27
N SER A 508 16.37 32.15 4.02
CA SER A 508 16.64 30.77 3.59
C SER A 508 17.78 30.10 4.36
N ASP A 509 18.82 30.85 4.76
CA ASP A 509 19.94 30.30 5.53
C ASP A 509 19.59 30.17 7.02
N MET A 510 18.64 30.96 7.51
CA MET A 510 18.06 30.76 8.84
C MET A 510 17.18 29.51 8.88
N ILE A 511 16.32 29.28 7.86
CA ILE A 511 15.49 28.06 7.75
C ILE A 511 16.34 26.80 7.76
N LYS A 512 17.52 26.79 7.15
CA LYS A 512 18.43 25.64 7.10
C LYS A 512 19.01 25.24 8.46
N ARG A 513 18.91 26.10 9.48
CA ARG A 513 19.45 25.80 10.82
C ARG A 513 18.54 24.79 11.52
N PRO A 514 19.09 23.78 12.22
CA PRO A 514 18.30 22.72 12.87
C PRO A 514 17.29 23.24 13.90
N GLU A 515 17.63 24.31 14.61
CA GLU A 515 16.83 24.90 15.69
C GLU A 515 15.64 25.72 15.19
N LEU A 516 15.70 26.14 13.92
CA LEU A 516 14.71 27.01 13.30
C LEU A 516 13.86 26.25 12.28
N ASP A 517 12.68 26.77 12.04
CA ASP A 517 11.77 26.34 10.98
C ASP A 517 11.12 27.58 10.33
N TYR A 518 10.33 27.36 9.28
CA TYR A 518 9.68 28.46 8.58
C TYR A 518 8.78 29.30 9.49
N GLU A 519 8.06 28.68 10.44
CA GLU A 519 7.12 29.36 11.33
C GLU A 519 7.85 30.26 12.36
N LYS A 520 8.93 29.76 12.92
CA LYS A 520 9.74 30.53 13.91
C LYS A 520 10.34 31.81 13.36
N LEU A 521 10.45 31.97 12.03
CA LEU A 521 10.98 33.15 11.41
C LEU A 521 9.97 34.31 11.28
N ALA A 522 8.69 34.08 11.62
CA ALA A 522 7.64 35.08 11.52
C ALA A 522 8.00 36.44 12.16
N PRO A 523 8.65 36.51 13.34
CA PRO A 523 9.00 37.82 13.97
C PRO A 523 10.00 38.66 13.18
N VAL A 524 10.84 38.06 12.35
CA VAL A 524 11.89 38.72 11.58
C VAL A 524 11.60 38.80 10.07
N ASP A 525 10.53 38.17 9.62
CA ASP A 525 10.07 38.21 8.23
C ASP A 525 8.92 39.19 8.06
N HIS A 526 9.24 40.49 7.99
CA HIS A 526 8.26 41.57 7.94
C HIS A 526 7.38 41.56 6.67
N ASN A 527 7.80 40.86 5.61
CA ASN A 527 7.07 40.73 4.36
C ASN A 527 6.54 39.30 4.17
N ARG A 528 6.29 38.59 5.27
CA ARG A 528 5.79 37.24 5.26
C ARG A 528 4.43 37.17 4.57
N LEU A 529 4.29 36.22 3.65
CA LEU A 529 3.02 35.90 2.98
C LEU A 529 2.20 34.96 3.82
N THR A 530 0.87 35.09 3.76
CA THR A 530 -0.06 34.08 4.28
C THR A 530 -0.18 32.99 3.26
N LEU A 531 0.48 31.86 3.52
CA LEU A 531 0.52 30.70 2.62
C LEU A 531 -0.13 29.48 3.29
N PRO A 532 -0.68 28.55 2.50
CA PRO A 532 -1.12 27.26 3.05
C PRO A 532 0.00 26.51 3.75
N ASP A 533 -0.33 25.81 4.83
CA ASP A 533 0.65 25.02 5.61
C ASP A 533 1.46 24.04 4.76
N ALA A 534 0.80 23.37 3.81
CA ALA A 534 1.48 22.46 2.89
C ALA A 534 2.52 23.13 1.99
N VAL A 535 2.34 24.42 1.67
CA VAL A 535 3.33 25.22 0.93
C VAL A 535 4.51 25.54 1.84
N CYS A 536 4.24 26.03 3.07
CA CYS A 536 5.27 26.34 4.06
C CYS A 536 6.16 25.12 4.38
N GLU A 537 5.54 23.95 4.58
CA GLU A 537 6.24 22.68 4.80
C GLU A 537 7.16 22.33 3.63
N GLN A 538 6.68 22.47 2.39
CA GLN A 538 7.51 22.17 1.20
C GLN A 538 8.67 23.15 1.05
N VAL A 539 8.47 24.43 1.31
CA VAL A 539 9.54 25.44 1.32
C VAL A 539 10.62 25.07 2.33
N GLU A 540 10.23 24.73 3.55
CA GLU A 540 11.16 24.32 4.60
C GLU A 540 11.95 23.06 4.21
N ILE A 541 11.27 21.99 3.79
CA ILE A 541 11.90 20.71 3.43
C ILE A 541 12.86 20.90 2.24
N LYS A 542 12.44 21.61 1.18
CA LYS A 542 13.28 21.84 0.01
C LYS A 542 14.54 22.62 0.35
N LEU A 543 14.47 23.59 1.27
CA LEU A 543 15.64 24.35 1.71
C LEU A 543 16.55 23.57 2.65
N LYS A 544 15.99 22.91 3.67
CA LYS A 544 16.80 22.15 4.67
C LYS A 544 17.52 20.96 4.05
N TYR A 545 16.89 20.28 3.12
CA TYR A 545 17.40 19.02 2.55
C TYR A 545 17.97 19.18 1.13
N ASP A 546 18.15 20.41 0.62
CA ASP A 546 18.60 20.70 -0.75
C ASP A 546 19.84 19.87 -1.17
N GLY A 547 20.88 19.85 -0.35
CA GLY A 547 22.11 19.12 -0.66
C GLY A 547 21.92 17.58 -0.69
N TYR A 548 21.01 17.05 0.13
CA TYR A 548 20.68 15.62 0.12
C TYR A 548 19.79 15.26 -1.07
N ILE A 549 18.83 16.10 -1.39
CA ILE A 549 17.93 15.93 -2.55
C ILE A 549 18.75 15.92 -3.83
N LYS A 550 19.65 16.89 -4.04
CA LYS A 550 20.55 16.94 -5.20
C LYS A 550 21.41 15.69 -5.36
N ARG A 551 21.94 15.14 -4.26
CA ARG A 551 22.69 13.88 -4.28
C ARG A 551 21.83 12.71 -4.71
N GLN A 552 20.61 12.60 -4.20
CA GLN A 552 19.69 11.53 -4.63
C GLN A 552 19.26 11.67 -6.09
N ILE A 553 19.02 12.88 -6.58
CA ILE A 553 18.73 13.13 -8.01
C ILE A 553 19.91 12.64 -8.88
N ALA A 554 21.15 12.97 -8.50
CA ALA A 554 22.33 12.48 -9.24
C ALA A 554 22.41 10.94 -9.25
N GLN A 555 22.05 10.26 -8.15
CA GLN A 555 21.94 8.81 -8.11
C GLN A 555 20.85 8.28 -9.04
N VAL A 556 19.68 8.89 -9.05
CA VAL A 556 18.57 8.53 -9.98
C VAL A 556 19.04 8.61 -11.43
N GLU A 557 19.69 9.70 -11.82
CA GLU A 557 20.20 9.87 -13.19
C GLU A 557 21.27 8.81 -13.55
N GLN A 558 22.07 8.40 -12.60
CA GLN A 558 23.05 7.33 -12.79
C GLN A 558 22.37 5.96 -13.02
N PHE A 559 21.34 5.62 -12.21
CA PHE A 559 20.56 4.39 -12.37
C PHE A 559 19.69 4.39 -13.62
N LYS A 560 19.15 5.53 -14.02
CA LYS A 560 18.36 5.70 -15.25
C LYS A 560 19.10 5.20 -16.49
N LYS A 561 20.41 5.43 -16.58
CA LYS A 561 21.25 4.91 -17.65
C LYS A 561 21.25 3.39 -17.76
N MET A 562 21.10 2.68 -16.65
CA MET A 562 20.97 1.21 -16.65
C MET A 562 19.56 0.78 -17.07
N GLU A 563 18.53 1.53 -16.67
CA GLU A 563 17.13 1.26 -17.08
C GLU A 563 16.89 1.55 -18.57
N GLU A 564 17.62 2.48 -19.17
CA GLU A 564 17.54 2.80 -20.59
C GLU A 564 18.25 1.78 -21.49
N LYS A 565 19.12 0.94 -20.93
CA LYS A 565 19.73 -0.18 -21.66
C LYS A 565 18.75 -1.35 -21.74
N LEU A 566 17.90 -1.35 -22.77
CA LEU A 566 16.89 -2.38 -23.00
C LEU A 566 17.52 -3.71 -23.38
N LEU A 567 16.92 -4.79 -22.93
CA LEU A 567 17.22 -6.16 -23.32
C LEU A 567 16.24 -6.59 -24.43
N PRO A 568 16.64 -7.46 -25.36
CA PRO A 568 15.74 -7.97 -26.39
C PRO A 568 14.54 -8.69 -25.79
N GLU A 569 13.37 -8.53 -26.38
CA GLU A 569 12.17 -9.27 -25.99
C GLU A 569 12.32 -10.77 -26.33
N ASN A 570 11.80 -11.62 -25.46
CA ASN A 570 11.86 -13.09 -25.58
C ASN A 570 13.29 -13.63 -25.74
N GLN A 571 14.28 -12.97 -25.14
CA GLN A 571 15.67 -13.39 -25.19
C GLN A 571 15.87 -14.74 -24.50
N ASP A 572 16.48 -15.70 -25.18
CA ASP A 572 16.99 -16.91 -24.56
C ASP A 572 18.39 -16.64 -23.95
N TYR A 573 18.48 -16.73 -22.64
CA TYR A 573 19.72 -16.52 -21.87
C TYR A 573 20.53 -17.81 -21.69
N SER A 574 20.04 -18.97 -22.17
CA SER A 574 20.67 -20.27 -21.97
C SER A 574 22.05 -20.37 -22.60
N ASP A 575 22.24 -19.74 -23.75
CA ASP A 575 23.49 -19.82 -24.54
C ASP A 575 24.47 -18.66 -24.27
N ILE A 576 24.15 -17.74 -23.34
CA ILE A 576 25.07 -16.65 -23.02
C ILE A 576 26.23 -17.18 -22.17
N HIS A 577 27.41 -17.32 -22.80
CA HIS A 577 28.62 -17.77 -22.13
C HIS A 577 29.04 -16.83 -20.98
N GLY A 578 29.40 -17.41 -19.84
CA GLY A 578 29.82 -16.67 -18.64
C GLY A 578 28.71 -16.38 -17.64
N LEU A 579 27.42 -16.50 -18.00
CA LEU A 579 26.32 -16.46 -17.03
C LEU A 579 26.28 -17.77 -16.22
N ARG A 580 26.07 -17.65 -14.91
CA ARG A 580 25.81 -18.80 -14.03
C ARG A 580 24.47 -19.45 -14.36
N LEU A 581 24.36 -20.77 -14.10
CA LEU A 581 23.12 -21.52 -14.38
C LEU A 581 21.88 -20.90 -13.70
N GLU A 582 22.00 -20.52 -12.44
CA GLU A 582 20.92 -19.86 -11.71
C GLU A 582 20.49 -18.54 -12.36
N ALA A 583 21.47 -17.72 -12.79
CA ALA A 583 21.18 -16.46 -13.47
C ALA A 583 20.45 -16.68 -14.80
N ARG A 584 20.89 -17.66 -15.62
CA ARG A 584 20.20 -18.03 -16.87
C ARG A 584 18.74 -18.44 -16.64
N GLN A 585 18.51 -19.34 -15.67
CA GLN A 585 17.15 -19.81 -15.32
C GLN A 585 16.26 -18.65 -14.88
N LYS A 586 16.77 -17.76 -14.02
CA LYS A 586 16.03 -16.60 -13.52
C LYS A 586 15.74 -15.57 -14.63
N LEU A 587 16.70 -15.26 -15.46
CA LEU A 587 16.55 -14.34 -16.58
C LEU A 587 15.54 -14.89 -17.61
N ASN A 588 15.61 -16.19 -17.94
CA ASN A 588 14.65 -16.86 -18.82
C ASN A 588 13.23 -16.85 -18.24
N LYS A 589 13.07 -17.09 -16.94
CA LYS A 589 11.74 -17.06 -16.30
C LYS A 589 11.17 -15.64 -16.24
N ILE A 590 11.96 -14.64 -15.87
CA ILE A 590 11.49 -13.28 -15.57
C ILE A 590 11.42 -12.42 -16.82
N GLN A 591 12.30 -12.64 -17.81
CA GLN A 591 12.38 -11.83 -19.05
C GLN A 591 12.44 -10.32 -18.76
N PRO A 592 13.50 -9.84 -18.09
CA PRO A 592 13.62 -8.43 -17.72
C PRO A 592 13.72 -7.54 -18.96
N LYS A 593 13.07 -6.37 -18.93
CA LYS A 593 13.07 -5.41 -20.05
C LYS A 593 14.36 -4.60 -20.17
N SER A 594 15.12 -4.48 -19.07
CA SER A 594 16.33 -3.65 -19.02
C SER A 594 17.43 -4.29 -18.19
N LEU A 595 18.68 -3.80 -18.37
CA LEU A 595 19.79 -4.16 -17.49
C LEU A 595 19.52 -3.74 -16.03
N GLY A 596 18.82 -2.62 -15.81
CA GLY A 596 18.40 -2.19 -14.49
C GLY A 596 17.49 -3.22 -13.82
N GLN A 597 16.46 -3.71 -14.50
CA GLN A 597 15.61 -4.80 -13.99
C GLN A 597 16.39 -6.09 -13.76
N ALA A 598 17.23 -6.50 -14.70
CA ALA A 598 18.06 -7.71 -14.57
C ALA A 598 18.92 -7.69 -13.31
N SER A 599 19.49 -6.53 -12.95
CA SER A 599 20.33 -6.36 -11.76
C SER A 599 19.60 -6.55 -10.43
N ARG A 600 18.27 -6.43 -10.41
CA ARG A 600 17.42 -6.59 -9.22
C ARG A 600 16.86 -7.99 -9.03
N ILE A 601 17.03 -8.86 -10.02
CA ILE A 601 16.56 -10.25 -9.95
C ILE A 601 17.38 -11.01 -8.92
N SER A 602 16.70 -11.63 -7.97
CA SER A 602 17.36 -12.51 -6.98
C SER A 602 18.03 -13.69 -7.68
N GLY A 603 19.33 -13.88 -7.46
CA GLY A 603 20.15 -14.90 -8.13
C GLY A 603 21.01 -14.38 -9.28
N VAL A 604 20.80 -13.12 -9.72
CA VAL A 604 21.69 -12.44 -10.67
C VAL A 604 22.72 -11.61 -9.90
N SER A 605 24.00 -11.96 -10.04
CA SER A 605 25.09 -11.30 -9.32
C SER A 605 25.70 -10.14 -10.12
N PRO A 606 26.53 -9.28 -9.48
CA PRO A 606 27.29 -8.26 -10.20
C PRO A 606 28.18 -8.82 -11.33
N SER A 607 28.73 -10.04 -11.17
CA SER A 607 29.49 -10.69 -12.23
C SER A 607 28.62 -11.10 -13.42
N ASP A 608 27.40 -11.62 -13.16
CA ASP A 608 26.44 -11.92 -14.24
C ASP A 608 26.03 -10.64 -14.98
N MET A 609 25.87 -9.52 -14.24
CA MET A 609 25.58 -8.22 -14.86
C MET A 609 26.72 -7.73 -15.76
N SER A 610 27.97 -7.94 -15.37
CA SER A 610 29.12 -7.60 -16.22
C SER A 610 29.11 -8.39 -17.53
N VAL A 611 28.77 -9.69 -17.46
CA VAL A 611 28.60 -10.53 -18.67
C VAL A 611 27.48 -10.03 -19.55
N LEU A 612 26.30 -9.71 -18.96
CA LEU A 612 25.15 -9.20 -19.72
C LEU A 612 25.45 -7.87 -20.42
N ILE A 613 26.18 -6.96 -19.76
CA ILE A 613 26.57 -5.66 -20.34
C ILE A 613 27.47 -5.90 -21.57
N VAL A 614 28.50 -6.73 -21.42
CA VAL A 614 29.43 -7.05 -22.54
C VAL A 614 28.70 -7.75 -23.67
N TRP A 615 27.82 -8.72 -23.35
CA TRP A 615 27.00 -9.42 -24.33
C TRP A 615 26.09 -8.44 -25.11
N LEU A 616 25.36 -7.57 -24.40
CA LEU A 616 24.46 -6.59 -25.04
C LEU A 616 25.22 -5.61 -25.95
N GLU A 617 26.42 -5.20 -25.56
CA GLU A 617 27.27 -4.34 -26.38
C GLU A 617 27.81 -5.07 -27.63
N SER A 618 28.04 -6.38 -27.54
CA SER A 618 28.44 -7.20 -28.67
C SER A 618 27.34 -7.37 -29.74
N GLN A 619 26.06 -7.34 -29.32
CA GLN A 619 24.90 -7.43 -30.22
C GLN A 619 24.67 -6.14 -31.05
N LYS A 620 25.25 -5.01 -30.61
CA LYS A 620 25.13 -3.72 -31.33
C LYS A 620 26.18 -3.52 -32.40
N ARG A 621 27.15 -4.44 -32.51
CA ARG A 621 28.18 -4.47 -33.54
C ARG A 621 27.77 -5.44 -34.65
#